data_6d4a3999a94ba5bb8b8e39f5aa3a0b9b
#
_entry.id   6d4a3999a94ba5bb8b8e39f5aa3a0b9b
#
_cell.length_a   1.000
_cell.length_b   1.000
_cell.length_c   1.000
_cell.angle_alpha   90.00
_cell.angle_beta   90.00
_cell.angle_gamma   90.00
#
_symmetry.space_group_name_H-M   'P 1'
#
loop_
_entity.id
_entity.type
_entity.pdbx_description
1 polymer ?
#
loop_
_entity_poly.entity_id
_entity_poly.type
_entity_poly.pdbx_seq_one_letter_code
_entity_poly.pdbx_strand_id
1 'polypeptide(L)'
;MIQQISINNFRGIVSENLELKPLTLLTGLNSTGKSTCFQAILAALYYNNGKNASILLSSYDLSFATNRNRNVNAKDINIVVKSDNKKHFNTQINHDEIAISERSDEIDLEDSIYYLSANRLAYNLDMEAVSPKFKVGIQGEYIFGTFESEKSNQLDASLIKDKESETLSAQLNWWLSYILGIKFEMQTERVTSNRVKVIYKSDDLPNLSPQQLGVGVSYLAKILIMCLRARKGDTLMLENPEIHLHPAAQSRLGEFFVFISNAGIQLLLETHCENLINKIQYEVYKNHIKNTDAILYYKGGITDPFQRLDFMGNGKFNIEFPEGFFDATLDEMLEMD
;
A
#
# COMPACT_ATOMS: atom_id res chain seq x y z
N MET A 1 -11.84 -8.82 1.89
CA MET A 1 -11.50 -7.36 1.94
C MET A 1 -11.90 -6.80 3.30
N ILE A 2 -11.18 -5.81 3.80
CA ILE A 2 -11.52 -5.10 5.03
C ILE A 2 -12.54 -4.02 4.70
N GLN A 3 -13.68 -3.98 5.39
CA GLN A 3 -14.75 -2.99 5.16
C GLN A 3 -14.68 -1.79 6.09
N GLN A 4 -14.17 -2.00 7.31
CA GLN A 4 -14.17 -0.96 8.33
C GLN A 4 -13.03 -1.19 9.33
N ILE A 5 -12.43 -0.10 9.77
CA ILE A 5 -11.53 -0.10 10.92
C ILE A 5 -12.03 0.94 11.95
N SER A 6 -12.16 0.51 13.19
CA SER A 6 -12.43 1.39 14.33
C SER A 6 -11.21 1.37 15.25
N ILE A 7 -10.70 2.54 15.58
CA ILE A 7 -9.47 2.72 16.36
C ILE A 7 -9.80 3.65 17.53
N ASN A 8 -9.55 3.19 18.76
CA ASN A 8 -9.70 4.01 19.95
C ASN A 8 -8.40 3.98 20.78
N ASN A 9 -7.95 5.15 21.17
CA ASN A 9 -6.80 5.38 22.05
C ASN A 9 -5.47 4.76 21.57
N PHE A 10 -5.26 4.69 20.25
CA PHE A 10 -4.06 4.12 19.69
C PHE A 10 -3.11 5.22 19.15
N ARG A 11 -1.92 5.34 19.72
CA ARG A 11 -0.91 6.36 19.38
C ARG A 11 -1.50 7.79 19.39
N GLY A 12 -1.53 8.50 18.24
CA GLY A 12 -2.12 9.83 18.11
C GLY A 12 -3.63 9.84 17.88
N ILE A 13 -4.26 8.67 17.69
CA ILE A 13 -5.69 8.57 17.40
C ILE A 13 -6.47 8.40 18.70
N VAL A 14 -7.38 9.33 18.98
CA VAL A 14 -8.31 9.23 20.12
C VAL A 14 -9.47 8.31 19.77
N SER A 15 -10.17 8.59 18.69
CA SER A 15 -11.27 7.75 18.19
C SER A 15 -11.47 8.01 16.71
N GLU A 16 -11.37 6.96 15.89
CA GLU A 16 -11.63 7.00 14.45
C GLU A 16 -12.44 5.79 14.03
N ASN A 17 -13.29 6.00 13.02
CA ASN A 17 -14.08 4.94 12.43
C ASN A 17 -14.09 5.13 10.91
N LEU A 18 -13.24 4.38 10.20
CA LEU A 18 -13.03 4.52 8.78
C LEU A 18 -13.70 3.38 8.01
N GLU A 19 -14.58 3.74 7.08
CA GLU A 19 -15.08 2.83 6.05
C GLU A 19 -14.00 2.64 4.98
N LEU A 20 -13.72 1.42 4.60
CA LEU A 20 -12.71 1.10 3.61
C LEU A 20 -13.38 0.58 2.33
N LYS A 21 -12.97 1.14 1.20
CA LYS A 21 -13.44 0.78 -0.14
C LYS A 21 -12.39 -0.07 -0.87
N PRO A 22 -12.71 -0.64 -2.03
CA PRO A 22 -11.73 -1.31 -2.87
C PRO A 22 -10.47 -0.48 -3.13
N LEU A 23 -10.60 0.84 -3.30
CA LEU A 23 -9.49 1.79 -3.37
C LEU A 23 -9.66 2.86 -2.30
N THR A 24 -8.86 2.81 -1.25
CA THR A 24 -8.86 3.76 -0.13
C THR A 24 -7.56 4.52 -0.08
N LEU A 25 -7.63 5.85 -0.08
CA LEU A 25 -6.48 6.75 0.00
C LEU A 25 -6.46 7.44 1.36
N LEU A 26 -5.30 7.47 2.00
CA LEU A 26 -5.01 8.24 3.20
C LEU A 26 -4.02 9.33 2.84
N THR A 27 -4.38 10.59 3.00
CA THR A 27 -3.52 11.74 2.70
C THR A 27 -3.59 12.81 3.79
N GLY A 28 -2.82 13.87 3.69
CA GLY A 28 -2.77 14.98 4.65
C GLY A 28 -1.36 15.31 5.11
N LEU A 29 -1.24 16.18 6.12
CA LEU A 29 0.04 16.68 6.59
C LEU A 29 0.94 15.58 7.18
N ASN A 30 2.26 15.82 7.18
CA ASN A 30 3.22 14.88 7.75
C ASN A 30 3.02 14.72 9.27
N SER A 31 3.28 13.51 9.77
CA SER A 31 3.21 13.18 11.21
C SER A 31 1.82 13.35 11.87
N THR A 32 0.75 13.41 11.10
CA THR A 32 -0.62 13.55 11.62
C THR A 32 -1.26 12.22 12.04
N GLY A 33 -0.64 11.09 11.72
CA GLY A 33 -1.13 9.76 12.13
C GLY A 33 -1.79 8.93 11.01
N LYS A 34 -1.53 9.24 9.73
CA LYS A 34 -2.00 8.43 8.59
C LYS A 34 -1.50 7.00 8.67
N SER A 35 -0.19 6.80 8.78
CA SER A 35 0.43 5.47 8.95
C SER A 35 -0.04 4.76 10.23
N THR A 36 -0.58 5.50 11.20
CA THR A 36 -1.16 4.92 12.43
C THR A 36 -2.35 4.02 12.11
N CYS A 37 -3.11 4.29 11.05
CA CYS A 37 -4.19 3.41 10.61
C CYS A 37 -3.67 2.04 10.16
N PHE A 38 -2.59 2.00 9.37
CA PHE A 38 -1.96 0.74 8.97
C PHE A 38 -1.34 0.02 10.17
N GLN A 39 -0.68 0.77 11.04
CA GLN A 39 -0.09 0.24 12.27
C GLN A 39 -1.17 -0.34 13.22
N ALA A 40 -2.38 0.22 13.23
CA ALA A 40 -3.49 -0.34 14.00
C ALA A 40 -3.94 -1.70 13.43
N ILE A 41 -4.03 -1.84 12.10
CA ILE A 41 -4.33 -3.13 11.45
C ILE A 41 -3.21 -4.14 11.78
N LEU A 42 -1.94 -3.74 11.64
CA LEU A 42 -0.79 -4.60 11.95
C LEU A 42 -0.77 -5.02 13.42
N ALA A 43 -1.04 -4.10 14.34
CA ALA A 43 -1.12 -4.39 15.77
C ALA A 43 -2.27 -5.37 16.07
N ALA A 44 -3.45 -5.16 15.47
CA ALA A 44 -4.56 -6.07 15.62
C ALA A 44 -4.22 -7.49 15.11
N LEU A 45 -3.54 -7.62 13.98
CA LEU A 45 -3.07 -8.91 13.46
C LEU A 45 -2.02 -9.55 14.37
N TYR A 46 -1.07 -8.79 14.88
CA TYR A 46 -0.03 -9.28 15.78
C TYR A 46 -0.62 -9.83 17.08
N TYR A 47 -1.46 -9.05 17.74
CA TYR A 47 -2.05 -9.43 19.01
C TYR A 47 -3.14 -10.51 18.87
N ASN A 48 -3.74 -10.65 17.69
CA ASN A 48 -4.69 -11.72 17.39
C ASN A 48 -4.00 -13.10 17.17
N ASN A 49 -2.69 -13.18 17.41
CA ASN A 49 -1.86 -14.36 17.21
C ASN A 49 -1.84 -14.84 15.75
N GLY A 50 -1.90 -13.93 14.79
CA GLY A 50 -1.60 -14.25 13.41
C GLY A 50 -0.23 -14.90 13.31
N LYS A 51 -0.14 -16.11 12.76
CA LYS A 51 1.11 -16.89 12.73
C LYS A 51 2.24 -16.16 12.01
N ASN A 52 1.90 -15.51 10.91
CA ASN A 52 2.86 -14.76 10.11
C ASN A 52 3.11 -13.38 10.71
N ALA A 53 2.05 -12.71 11.19
CA ALA A 53 2.15 -11.42 11.85
C ALA A 53 3.08 -11.48 13.07
N SER A 54 2.96 -12.52 13.91
CA SER A 54 3.81 -12.70 15.08
C SER A 54 5.31 -12.79 14.73
N ILE A 55 5.66 -13.36 13.59
CA ILE A 55 7.06 -13.51 13.17
C ILE A 55 7.56 -12.24 12.49
N LEU A 56 6.81 -11.71 11.51
CA LEU A 56 7.22 -10.55 10.73
C LEU A 56 7.26 -9.27 11.54
N LEU A 57 6.35 -9.12 12.51
CA LEU A 57 6.25 -7.93 13.34
C LEU A 57 7.01 -8.04 14.68
N SER A 58 7.69 -9.15 14.94
CA SER A 58 8.46 -9.33 16.18
C SER A 58 9.56 -8.28 16.38
N SER A 59 10.15 -7.78 15.30
CA SER A 59 11.12 -6.70 15.29
C SER A 59 10.50 -5.32 15.06
N TYR A 60 9.21 -5.26 14.77
CA TYR A 60 8.48 -4.03 14.54
C TYR A 60 8.04 -3.47 15.90
N ASP A 61 8.44 -2.24 16.20
CA ASP A 61 8.12 -1.63 17.49
C ASP A 61 6.63 -1.27 17.59
N LEU A 62 5.83 -2.23 18.05
CA LEU A 62 4.44 -2.03 18.44
C LEU A 62 4.29 -1.65 19.92
N SER A 63 5.39 -1.64 20.70
CA SER A 63 5.38 -1.43 22.15
C SER A 63 4.93 -0.02 22.57
N PHE A 64 5.01 0.96 21.69
CA PHE A 64 4.51 2.31 21.93
C PHE A 64 3.07 2.52 21.48
N ALA A 65 2.27 1.47 21.56
CA ALA A 65 0.86 1.49 21.15
C ALA A 65 -0.04 2.39 22.02
N THR A 66 0.43 2.77 23.23
CA THR A 66 -0.38 3.60 24.14
C THR A 66 -0.56 5.02 23.61
N ASN A 67 -1.78 5.53 23.72
CA ASN A 67 -2.09 6.91 23.40
C ASN A 67 -1.25 7.86 24.28
N ARG A 68 -0.37 8.65 23.65
CA ARG A 68 0.39 9.71 24.31
C ARG A 68 -0.37 11.04 24.36
N ASN A 69 -1.68 11.04 24.10
CA ASN A 69 -2.45 12.24 24.21
C ASN A 69 -2.48 12.67 25.69
N ARG A 70 -1.79 13.76 26.00
CA ARG A 70 -1.49 14.24 27.39
C ARG A 70 -2.73 14.48 28.24
N ASN A 71 -3.91 14.52 27.65
CA ASN A 71 -5.17 14.85 28.33
C ASN A 71 -6.06 13.63 28.61
N VAL A 72 -5.70 12.45 28.18
CA VAL A 72 -6.51 11.24 28.39
C VAL A 72 -5.64 10.21 29.09
N ASN A 73 -5.96 9.91 30.34
CA ASN A 73 -5.47 8.70 31.04
C ASN A 73 -6.15 7.46 30.43
N ALA A 74 -6.00 7.29 29.14
CA ALA A 74 -6.58 6.15 28.44
C ALA A 74 -5.81 4.89 28.83
N LYS A 75 -6.50 3.99 29.56
CA LYS A 75 -5.91 2.71 29.97
C LYS A 75 -6.07 1.65 28.88
N ASP A 76 -7.03 1.82 27.98
CA ASP A 76 -7.47 0.78 27.07
C ASP A 76 -7.35 1.23 25.61
N ILE A 77 -6.68 0.43 24.80
CA ILE A 77 -6.67 0.56 23.36
C ILE A 77 -7.71 -0.42 22.81
N ASN A 78 -8.56 0.04 21.90
CA ASN A 78 -9.50 -0.84 21.21
C ASN A 78 -9.37 -0.67 19.70
N ILE A 79 -9.08 -1.77 19.00
CA ILE A 79 -8.97 -1.82 17.55
C ILE A 79 -9.91 -2.91 17.04
N VAL A 80 -10.88 -2.52 16.21
CA VAL A 80 -11.83 -3.43 15.58
C VAL A 80 -11.62 -3.36 14.06
N VAL A 81 -11.37 -4.49 13.44
CA VAL A 81 -11.26 -4.63 11.98
C VAL A 81 -12.39 -5.55 11.52
N LYS A 82 -13.25 -5.06 10.61
CA LYS A 82 -14.36 -5.82 10.03
C LYS A 82 -14.11 -6.11 8.56
N SER A 83 -14.38 -7.35 8.14
CA SER A 83 -14.30 -7.77 6.74
C SER A 83 -15.67 -8.24 6.21
N ASP A 84 -15.78 -8.37 4.88
CA ASP A 84 -16.99 -8.74 4.13
C ASP A 84 -17.56 -10.12 4.48
N ASN A 85 -16.78 -11.03 5.02
CA ASN A 85 -17.25 -12.37 5.39
C ASN A 85 -17.81 -12.45 6.82
N LYS A 86 -18.25 -11.33 7.41
CA LYS A 86 -18.61 -11.21 8.84
C LYS A 86 -17.47 -11.62 9.79
N LYS A 87 -16.25 -11.75 9.24
CA LYS A 87 -15.05 -12.02 10.00
C LYS A 87 -14.58 -10.67 10.52
N HIS A 88 -14.53 -10.54 11.79
CA HIS A 88 -13.98 -9.37 12.44
C HIS A 88 -13.07 -9.85 13.55
N PHE A 89 -12.04 -9.09 13.80
CA PHE A 89 -11.21 -9.26 14.96
C PHE A 89 -11.23 -7.99 15.77
N ASN A 90 -11.46 -8.17 17.04
CA ASN A 90 -11.50 -7.10 18.02
C ASN A 90 -10.36 -7.34 19.00
N THR A 91 -9.39 -6.43 19.00
CA THR A 91 -8.26 -6.49 19.89
C THR A 91 -8.37 -5.36 20.89
N GLN A 92 -8.61 -5.70 22.15
CA GLN A 92 -8.53 -4.78 23.29
C GLN A 92 -7.18 -4.99 23.98
N ILE A 93 -6.42 -3.93 24.11
CA ILE A 93 -5.13 -3.93 24.79
C ILE A 93 -5.26 -3.06 26.02
N ASN A 94 -5.32 -3.68 27.19
CA ASN A 94 -5.28 -3.00 28.47
C ASN A 94 -3.85 -2.97 28.97
N HIS A 95 -3.51 -2.05 29.86
CA HIS A 95 -2.15 -1.88 30.38
C HIS A 95 -1.54 -3.16 30.97
N ASP A 96 -2.38 -4.07 31.48
CA ASP A 96 -1.97 -5.28 32.18
C ASP A 96 -2.41 -6.58 31.46
N GLU A 97 -3.33 -6.50 30.49
CA GLU A 97 -3.84 -7.67 29.78
C GLU A 97 -4.20 -7.37 28.32
N ILE A 98 -3.94 -8.33 27.45
CA ILE A 98 -4.42 -8.31 26.06
C ILE A 98 -5.66 -9.19 26.00
N ALA A 99 -6.82 -8.57 25.92
CA ALA A 99 -8.09 -9.27 25.73
C ALA A 99 -8.46 -9.29 24.24
N ILE A 100 -8.65 -10.48 23.71
CA ILE A 100 -9.11 -10.68 22.34
C ILE A 100 -10.52 -11.22 22.43
N SER A 101 -11.51 -10.38 22.13
CA SER A 101 -12.92 -10.75 22.25
C SER A 101 -13.44 -11.57 21.07
N GLU A 102 -12.81 -11.43 19.90
CA GLU A 102 -13.18 -12.17 18.68
C GLU A 102 -11.93 -12.46 17.86
N ARG A 103 -11.76 -13.72 17.46
CA ARG A 103 -10.62 -14.18 16.64
C ARG A 103 -11.08 -14.56 15.25
N SER A 104 -10.30 -14.22 14.25
CA SER A 104 -10.42 -14.79 12.92
C SER A 104 -9.07 -15.42 12.53
N ASP A 105 -9.00 -16.74 12.51
CA ASP A 105 -7.81 -17.49 12.09
C ASP A 105 -7.54 -17.42 10.58
N GLU A 106 -8.43 -16.78 9.80
CA GLU A 106 -8.37 -16.76 8.34
C GLU A 106 -7.80 -15.45 7.76
N ILE A 107 -7.47 -14.48 8.60
CA ILE A 107 -6.89 -13.21 8.17
C ILE A 107 -5.53 -13.06 8.83
N ASP A 108 -4.47 -13.15 8.03
CA ASP A 108 -3.11 -12.98 8.50
C ASP A 108 -2.25 -12.27 7.45
N LEU A 109 -1.10 -11.75 7.88
CA LEU A 109 -0.08 -11.23 6.97
C LEU A 109 0.43 -12.34 6.05
N GLU A 110 0.72 -11.99 4.80
CA GLU A 110 1.22 -12.88 3.76
C GLU A 110 0.25 -13.97 3.25
N ASP A 111 -0.96 -14.03 3.83
CA ASP A 111 -2.03 -14.93 3.37
C ASP A 111 -3.12 -14.18 2.60
N SER A 112 -3.68 -13.12 3.21
CA SER A 112 -4.74 -12.29 2.62
C SER A 112 -4.51 -10.79 2.80
N ILE A 113 -3.57 -10.41 3.69
CA ILE A 113 -3.15 -9.03 3.90
C ILE A 113 -1.65 -8.94 3.64
N TYR A 114 -1.27 -7.98 2.82
CA TYR A 114 0.12 -7.68 2.51
C TYR A 114 0.41 -6.22 2.84
N TYR A 115 1.58 -5.96 3.39
CA TYR A 115 1.99 -4.61 3.77
C TYR A 115 3.37 -4.30 3.22
N LEU A 116 3.52 -3.10 2.68
CA LEU A 116 4.79 -2.59 2.21
C LEU A 116 5.02 -1.19 2.79
N SER A 117 5.98 -1.08 3.70
CA SER A 117 6.29 0.17 4.38
C SER A 117 6.97 1.18 3.46
N ALA A 118 6.96 2.46 3.85
CA ALA A 118 7.72 3.52 3.17
C ALA A 118 9.23 3.26 3.23
N ASN A 119 9.72 2.65 4.32
CA ASN A 119 11.13 2.27 4.50
C ASN A 119 11.47 0.95 3.82
N ARG A 120 10.88 0.70 2.64
CA ARG A 120 11.19 -0.50 1.87
C ARG A 120 12.63 -0.49 1.40
N LEU A 121 13.24 -1.68 1.40
CA LEU A 121 14.57 -1.85 0.86
C LEU A 121 14.53 -1.67 -0.66
N ALA A 122 15.36 -0.78 -1.20
CA ALA A 122 15.49 -0.62 -2.65
C ALA A 122 16.12 -1.88 -3.27
N TYR A 123 17.19 -2.33 -2.65
CA TYR A 123 17.96 -3.51 -3.02
C TYR A 123 18.87 -3.93 -1.86
N ASN A 124 19.24 -5.21 -1.82
CA ASN A 124 20.39 -5.65 -1.03
C ASN A 124 21.67 -5.54 -1.86
N LEU A 125 22.80 -5.28 -1.22
CA LEU A 125 24.07 -4.90 -1.86
C LEU A 125 24.51 -5.85 -2.98
N ASP A 126 24.20 -7.16 -2.86
CA ASP A 126 24.61 -8.15 -3.83
C ASP A 126 23.49 -9.06 -4.36
N MET A 127 22.53 -9.41 -3.51
CA MET A 127 21.48 -10.36 -3.84
C MET A 127 20.27 -10.20 -2.93
N GLU A 128 19.08 -10.37 -3.52
CA GLU A 128 17.80 -10.31 -2.82
C GLU A 128 17.48 -11.64 -2.14
N ALA A 129 16.75 -11.57 -1.00
CA ALA A 129 16.42 -12.74 -0.21
C ALA A 129 15.30 -13.58 -0.84
N VAL A 130 15.37 -14.89 -0.67
CA VAL A 130 14.30 -15.84 -0.98
C VAL A 130 13.81 -16.42 0.33
N SER A 131 12.49 -16.42 0.56
CA SER A 131 11.89 -17.10 1.69
C SER A 131 10.94 -18.19 1.20
N PRO A 132 10.98 -19.40 1.81
CA PRO A 132 9.99 -20.43 1.52
C PRO A 132 8.63 -20.12 2.14
N LYS A 133 8.58 -19.22 3.12
CA LYS A 133 7.39 -18.92 3.90
C LYS A 133 6.78 -17.57 3.54
N PHE A 134 7.59 -16.53 3.44
CA PHE A 134 7.13 -15.16 3.22
C PHE A 134 7.36 -14.73 1.78
N LYS A 135 6.42 -13.98 1.22
CA LYS A 135 6.41 -13.57 -0.19
C LYS A 135 6.75 -12.10 -0.38
N VAL A 136 6.38 -11.27 0.58
CA VAL A 136 6.60 -9.82 0.53
C VAL A 136 7.58 -9.39 1.62
N GLY A 137 7.27 -9.68 2.89
CA GLY A 137 7.93 -9.09 4.05
C GLY A 137 7.45 -7.65 4.31
N ILE A 138 7.90 -7.04 5.40
CA ILE A 138 7.45 -5.69 5.80
C ILE A 138 8.13 -4.59 4.96
N GLN A 139 9.36 -4.82 4.54
CA GLN A 139 10.15 -3.88 3.73
C GLN A 139 10.33 -4.35 2.28
N GLY A 140 9.58 -5.37 1.87
CA GLY A 140 9.67 -5.95 0.54
C GLY A 140 10.94 -6.77 0.32
N GLU A 141 11.52 -7.33 1.39
CA GLU A 141 12.76 -8.09 1.38
C GLU A 141 12.69 -9.40 0.61
N TYR A 142 11.48 -9.98 0.43
CA TYR A 142 11.30 -11.26 -0.26
C TYR A 142 10.66 -11.15 -1.64
N ILE A 143 10.24 -9.95 -2.07
CA ILE A 143 9.45 -9.75 -3.30
C ILE A 143 10.18 -10.26 -4.54
N PHE A 144 11.46 -9.95 -4.71
CA PHE A 144 12.21 -10.40 -5.89
C PHE A 144 12.50 -11.91 -5.87
N GLY A 145 12.69 -12.49 -4.67
CA GLY A 145 12.80 -13.93 -4.51
C GLY A 145 11.51 -14.66 -4.86
N THR A 146 10.38 -14.09 -4.47
CA THR A 146 9.05 -14.59 -4.84
C THR A 146 8.80 -14.45 -6.34
N PHE A 147 9.16 -13.30 -6.93
CA PHE A 147 9.07 -13.10 -8.37
C PHE A 147 9.87 -14.16 -9.15
N GLU A 148 11.11 -14.45 -8.74
CA GLU A 148 11.91 -15.50 -9.38
C GLU A 148 11.21 -16.84 -9.41
N SER A 149 10.48 -17.17 -8.35
CA SER A 149 9.77 -18.44 -8.24
C SER A 149 8.45 -18.46 -9.04
N GLU A 150 7.81 -17.31 -9.22
CA GLU A 150 6.47 -17.16 -9.78
C GLU A 150 6.46 -16.48 -11.17
N LYS A 151 7.59 -16.00 -11.69
CA LYS A 151 7.66 -15.16 -12.92
C LYS A 151 7.05 -15.78 -14.18
N SER A 152 7.01 -17.11 -14.26
CA SER A 152 6.42 -17.85 -15.39
C SER A 152 4.96 -18.25 -15.14
N ASN A 153 4.39 -17.96 -13.96
CA ASN A 153 3.01 -18.27 -13.68
C ASN A 153 2.08 -17.40 -14.52
N GLN A 154 1.03 -17.98 -15.05
CA GLN A 154 -0.06 -17.23 -15.65
C GLN A 154 -0.83 -16.48 -14.58
N LEU A 155 -1.21 -15.23 -14.87
CA LEU A 155 -2.04 -14.41 -14.02
C LEU A 155 -3.53 -14.67 -14.28
N ASP A 156 -4.36 -14.25 -13.34
CA ASP A 156 -5.80 -14.20 -13.54
C ASP A 156 -6.13 -13.26 -14.72
N ALA A 157 -7.15 -13.61 -15.51
CA ALA A 157 -7.55 -12.83 -16.68
C ALA A 157 -7.83 -11.35 -16.38
N SER A 158 -8.28 -11.02 -15.15
CA SER A 158 -8.51 -9.65 -14.71
C SER A 158 -7.21 -8.83 -14.50
N LEU A 159 -6.07 -9.50 -14.43
CA LEU A 159 -4.74 -8.89 -14.27
C LEU A 159 -3.94 -8.88 -15.58
N ILE A 160 -4.55 -9.27 -16.70
CA ILE A 160 -3.92 -9.24 -18.01
C ILE A 160 -4.21 -7.90 -18.70
N LYS A 161 -3.17 -7.10 -18.88
CA LYS A 161 -3.24 -5.83 -19.63
C LYS A 161 -2.72 -6.01 -21.06
N ASP A 162 -1.55 -6.61 -21.17
CA ASP A 162 -0.96 -6.99 -22.45
C ASP A 162 -1.34 -8.44 -22.79
N LYS A 163 -1.93 -8.64 -23.97
CA LYS A 163 -2.41 -9.93 -24.45
C LYS A 163 -1.33 -10.78 -25.15
N GLU A 164 -0.14 -10.25 -25.35
CA GLU A 164 0.96 -11.01 -25.98
C GLU A 164 1.45 -12.13 -25.07
N SER A 165 1.44 -11.91 -23.76
CA SER A 165 1.84 -12.92 -22.78
C SER A 165 1.13 -12.72 -21.43
N GLU A 166 0.55 -13.76 -20.89
CA GLU A 166 -0.24 -13.75 -19.65
C GLU A 166 0.61 -14.02 -18.39
N THR A 167 1.94 -14.12 -18.53
CA THR A 167 2.82 -14.43 -17.39
C THR A 167 3.07 -13.23 -16.51
N LEU A 168 3.34 -13.47 -15.21
CA LEU A 168 3.71 -12.42 -14.26
C LEU A 168 4.87 -11.56 -14.78
N SER A 169 5.89 -12.18 -15.37
CA SER A 169 7.05 -11.46 -15.92
C SER A 169 6.68 -10.53 -17.07
N ALA A 170 5.84 -10.97 -18.01
CA ALA A 170 5.41 -10.15 -19.13
C ALA A 170 4.56 -8.97 -18.67
N GLN A 171 3.58 -9.20 -17.82
CA GLN A 171 2.72 -8.13 -17.28
C GLN A 171 3.51 -7.14 -16.43
N LEU A 172 4.47 -7.61 -15.62
CA LEU A 172 5.38 -6.74 -14.89
C LEU A 172 6.14 -5.81 -15.83
N ASN A 173 6.77 -6.36 -16.86
CA ASN A 173 7.64 -5.61 -17.79
C ASN A 173 6.81 -4.63 -18.64
N TRP A 174 5.59 -5.01 -19.01
CA TRP A 174 4.68 -4.10 -19.68
C TRP A 174 4.34 -2.89 -18.80
N TRP A 175 3.89 -3.12 -17.56
CA TRP A 175 3.55 -2.06 -16.63
C TRP A 175 4.76 -1.21 -16.24
N LEU A 176 5.92 -1.82 -16.05
CA LEU A 176 7.17 -1.12 -15.74
C LEU A 176 7.51 -0.14 -16.85
N SER A 177 7.50 -0.61 -18.11
CA SER A 177 7.77 0.22 -19.29
C SER A 177 6.71 1.33 -19.46
N TYR A 178 5.44 1.00 -19.30
CA TYR A 178 4.35 1.96 -19.40
C TYR A 178 4.47 3.07 -18.38
N ILE A 179 4.68 2.74 -17.10
CA ILE A 179 4.76 3.72 -16.02
C ILE A 179 6.01 4.59 -16.17
N LEU A 180 7.17 4.01 -16.44
CA LEU A 180 8.40 4.76 -16.61
C LEU A 180 8.42 5.58 -17.92
N GLY A 181 7.66 5.20 -18.93
CA GLY A 181 7.59 5.87 -20.23
C GLY A 181 8.79 5.58 -21.14
N ILE A 182 9.55 4.56 -20.82
CA ILE A 182 10.68 4.05 -21.59
C ILE A 182 10.60 2.53 -21.57
N LYS A 183 11.12 1.88 -22.61
CA LYS A 183 11.18 0.41 -22.64
C LYS A 183 12.17 -0.07 -21.58
N PHE A 184 11.67 -0.87 -20.66
CA PHE A 184 12.41 -1.33 -19.52
C PHE A 184 11.98 -2.75 -19.13
N GLU A 185 12.95 -3.62 -18.94
CA GLU A 185 12.71 -5.01 -18.56
C GLU A 185 13.44 -5.34 -17.27
N MET A 186 12.78 -6.01 -16.35
CA MET A 186 13.36 -6.60 -15.16
C MET A 186 13.44 -8.12 -15.33
N GLN A 187 14.58 -8.66 -15.01
CA GLN A 187 14.85 -10.09 -14.99
C GLN A 187 15.45 -10.48 -13.65
N THR A 188 15.20 -11.70 -13.24
CA THR A 188 15.82 -12.28 -12.05
C THR A 188 16.49 -13.60 -12.39
N GLU A 189 17.58 -13.89 -11.70
CA GLU A 189 18.35 -15.12 -11.82
C GLU A 189 18.60 -15.71 -10.43
N ARG A 190 18.30 -16.99 -10.24
CA ARG A 190 18.60 -17.68 -9.00
C ARG A 190 20.09 -17.98 -8.91
N VAL A 191 20.74 -17.45 -7.89
CA VAL A 191 22.18 -17.65 -7.66
C VAL A 191 22.44 -18.76 -6.65
N THR A 192 21.66 -18.78 -5.58
CA THR A 192 21.67 -19.86 -4.55
C THR A 192 20.24 -20.23 -4.15
N SER A 193 20.09 -21.21 -3.27
CA SER A 193 18.76 -21.62 -2.77
C SER A 193 17.99 -20.47 -2.10
N ASN A 194 18.69 -19.51 -1.50
CA ASN A 194 18.12 -18.40 -0.72
C ASN A 194 18.46 -17.00 -1.25
N ARG A 195 19.04 -16.89 -2.46
CA ARG A 195 19.44 -15.62 -3.05
C ARG A 195 19.14 -15.55 -4.56
N VAL A 196 18.66 -14.41 -4.98
CA VAL A 196 18.43 -14.06 -6.39
C VAL A 196 19.15 -12.77 -6.76
N LYS A 197 19.63 -12.70 -7.98
CA LYS A 197 20.19 -11.50 -8.61
C LYS A 197 19.08 -10.83 -9.42
N VAL A 198 18.99 -9.50 -9.35
CA VAL A 198 18.09 -8.69 -10.15
C VAL A 198 18.89 -7.98 -11.24
N ILE A 199 18.40 -8.02 -12.46
CA ILE A 199 19.03 -7.41 -13.64
C ILE A 199 17.96 -6.59 -14.35
N TYR A 200 18.30 -5.38 -14.73
CA TYR A 200 17.46 -4.52 -15.55
C TYR A 200 18.08 -4.32 -16.92
N LYS A 201 17.23 -4.18 -17.94
CA LYS A 201 17.61 -3.90 -19.32
C LYS A 201 16.79 -2.74 -19.86
N SER A 202 17.41 -1.90 -20.63
CA SER A 202 16.75 -0.92 -21.49
C SER A 202 17.33 -1.04 -22.91
N ASP A 203 16.69 -0.40 -23.90
CA ASP A 203 17.16 -0.50 -25.28
C ASP A 203 18.61 -0.03 -25.44
N ASP A 204 19.06 0.95 -24.64
CA ASP A 204 20.39 1.56 -24.74
C ASP A 204 21.42 0.95 -23.78
N LEU A 205 20.99 0.28 -22.70
CA LEU A 205 21.85 -0.15 -21.61
C LEU A 205 21.50 -1.59 -21.17
N PRO A 206 22.23 -2.59 -21.64
CA PRO A 206 22.01 -3.98 -21.22
C PRO A 206 22.61 -4.27 -19.83
N ASN A 207 21.93 -5.12 -19.05
CA ASN A 207 22.46 -5.72 -17.82
C ASN A 207 22.85 -4.72 -16.71
N LEU A 208 21.95 -3.78 -16.41
CA LEU A 208 22.13 -2.87 -15.28
C LEU A 208 21.78 -3.57 -13.96
N SER A 209 22.63 -3.38 -12.94
CA SER A 209 22.29 -3.78 -11.58
C SER A 209 21.39 -2.74 -10.92
N PRO A 210 20.61 -3.09 -9.87
CA PRO A 210 19.80 -2.14 -9.13
C PRO A 210 20.58 -0.93 -8.60
N GLN A 211 21.87 -1.10 -8.26
CA GLN A 211 22.75 -0.03 -7.78
C GLN A 211 23.09 1.01 -8.85
N GLN A 212 23.03 0.63 -10.12
CA GLN A 212 23.31 1.51 -11.26
C GLN A 212 22.10 2.32 -11.71
N LEU A 213 20.93 2.04 -11.11
CA LEU A 213 19.67 2.70 -11.39
C LEU A 213 19.23 3.58 -10.23
N GLY A 214 18.36 4.54 -10.52
CA GLY A 214 17.63 5.23 -9.46
C GLY A 214 16.77 4.27 -8.65
N VAL A 215 16.77 4.43 -7.34
CA VAL A 215 16.02 3.58 -6.38
C VAL A 215 14.52 3.44 -6.71
N GLY A 216 13.95 4.44 -7.38
CA GLY A 216 12.54 4.47 -7.79
C GLY A 216 12.14 3.30 -8.69
N VAL A 217 13.04 2.84 -9.58
CA VAL A 217 12.76 1.69 -10.47
C VAL A 217 12.57 0.41 -9.65
N SER A 218 13.47 0.15 -8.69
CA SER A 218 13.38 -1.03 -7.83
C SER A 218 12.16 -0.97 -6.90
N TYR A 219 11.81 0.23 -6.40
CA TYR A 219 10.60 0.44 -5.59
C TYR A 219 9.34 0.18 -6.41
N LEU A 220 9.28 0.72 -7.62
CA LEU A 220 8.17 0.49 -8.55
C LEU A 220 8.02 -1.00 -8.87
N ALA A 221 9.11 -1.68 -9.22
CA ALA A 221 9.08 -3.10 -9.54
C ALA A 221 8.52 -3.93 -8.36
N LYS A 222 8.90 -3.64 -7.12
CA LYS A 222 8.36 -4.31 -5.93
C LYS A 222 6.86 -4.11 -5.78
N ILE A 223 6.37 -2.87 -5.98
CA ILE A 223 4.94 -2.56 -5.92
C ILE A 223 4.18 -3.33 -7.01
N LEU A 224 4.66 -3.31 -8.24
CA LEU A 224 4.03 -4.00 -9.36
C LEU A 224 3.95 -5.52 -9.12
N ILE A 225 5.05 -6.13 -8.68
CA ILE A 225 5.08 -7.57 -8.36
C ILE A 225 4.08 -7.89 -7.26
N MET A 226 4.08 -7.13 -6.16
CA MET A 226 3.16 -7.33 -5.04
C MET A 226 1.70 -7.27 -5.51
N CYS A 227 1.35 -6.28 -6.33
CA CYS A 227 -0.01 -6.09 -6.82
C CYS A 227 -0.42 -7.17 -7.84
N LEU A 228 0.43 -7.48 -8.84
CA LEU A 228 0.11 -8.43 -9.90
C LEU A 228 0.00 -9.89 -9.41
N ARG A 229 0.70 -10.23 -8.34
CA ARG A 229 0.61 -11.57 -7.74
C ARG A 229 -0.52 -11.74 -6.73
N ALA A 230 -1.17 -10.65 -6.30
CA ALA A 230 -2.27 -10.71 -5.35
C ALA A 230 -3.50 -11.37 -5.96
N ARG A 231 -4.33 -11.95 -5.11
CA ARG A 231 -5.55 -12.64 -5.50
C ARG A 231 -6.77 -11.77 -5.25
N LYS A 232 -7.82 -12.03 -5.97
CA LYS A 232 -9.12 -11.40 -5.69
C LYS A 232 -9.53 -11.60 -4.24
N GLY A 233 -9.85 -10.51 -3.54
CA GLY A 233 -10.19 -10.51 -2.12
C GLY A 233 -9.02 -10.17 -1.19
N ASP A 234 -7.77 -10.19 -1.67
CA ASP A 234 -6.62 -9.75 -0.90
C ASP A 234 -6.67 -8.25 -0.61
N THR A 235 -6.03 -7.83 0.48
CA THR A 235 -5.87 -6.44 0.89
C THR A 235 -4.39 -6.08 0.88
N LEU A 236 -4.02 -5.05 0.11
CA LEU A 236 -2.67 -4.55 0.01
C LEU A 236 -2.58 -3.17 0.67
N MET A 237 -1.70 -3.03 1.63
CA MET A 237 -1.41 -1.78 2.33
C MET A 237 -0.05 -1.25 1.87
N LEU A 238 -0.04 -0.06 1.27
CA LEU A 238 1.15 0.55 0.67
C LEU A 238 1.38 1.95 1.24
N GLU A 239 2.54 2.19 1.82
CA GLU A 239 2.96 3.52 2.24
C GLU A 239 3.77 4.20 1.13
N ASN A 240 3.37 5.42 0.78
CA ASN A 240 4.04 6.31 -0.17
C ASN A 240 4.53 5.58 -1.44
N PRO A 241 3.64 4.94 -2.21
CA PRO A 241 4.05 4.14 -3.37
C PRO A 241 4.72 4.96 -4.48
N GLU A 242 4.52 6.25 -4.50
CA GLU A 242 5.03 7.21 -5.48
C GLU A 242 6.46 7.70 -5.23
N ILE A 243 7.07 7.33 -4.11
CA ILE A 243 8.41 7.80 -3.72
C ILE A 243 9.43 7.55 -4.84
N HIS A 244 10.24 8.57 -5.12
CA HIS A 244 11.32 8.57 -6.12
C HIS A 244 10.85 8.38 -7.58
N LEU A 245 9.56 8.54 -7.86
CA LEU A 245 9.04 8.52 -9.23
C LEU A 245 8.90 9.94 -9.79
N HIS A 246 9.17 10.07 -11.10
CA HIS A 246 8.88 11.30 -11.84
C HIS A 246 7.36 11.56 -11.86
N PRO A 247 6.88 12.83 -11.85
CA PRO A 247 5.44 13.16 -11.85
C PRO A 247 4.60 12.40 -12.88
N ALA A 248 5.09 12.22 -14.10
CA ALA A 248 4.38 11.44 -15.11
C ALA A 248 4.23 9.95 -14.73
N ALA A 249 5.24 9.37 -14.06
CA ALA A 249 5.18 8.00 -13.57
C ALA A 249 4.23 7.87 -12.37
N GLN A 250 4.20 8.86 -11.48
CA GLN A 250 3.25 8.93 -10.37
C GLN A 250 1.80 8.92 -10.86
N SER A 251 1.50 9.69 -11.92
CA SER A 251 0.19 9.69 -12.55
C SER A 251 -0.16 8.32 -13.13
N ARG A 252 0.74 7.71 -13.92
CA ARG A 252 0.49 6.37 -14.50
C ARG A 252 0.37 5.27 -13.44
N LEU A 253 1.03 5.41 -12.31
CA LEU A 253 0.86 4.52 -11.15
C LEU A 253 -0.57 4.58 -10.60
N GLY A 254 -1.21 5.76 -10.61
CA GLY A 254 -2.63 5.90 -10.26
C GLY A 254 -3.55 5.08 -11.17
N GLU A 255 -3.28 5.05 -12.48
CA GLU A 255 -4.01 4.19 -13.43
C GLU A 255 -3.81 2.69 -13.12
N PHE A 256 -2.57 2.31 -12.81
CA PHE A 256 -2.27 0.94 -12.39
C PHE A 256 -3.06 0.54 -11.14
N PHE A 257 -3.16 1.40 -10.13
CA PHE A 257 -3.93 1.08 -8.92
C PHE A 257 -5.43 0.93 -9.20
N VAL A 258 -5.98 1.73 -10.10
CA VAL A 258 -7.37 1.53 -10.56
C VAL A 258 -7.54 0.19 -11.26
N PHE A 259 -6.59 -0.18 -12.12
CA PHE A 259 -6.60 -1.50 -12.79
C PHE A 259 -6.60 -2.66 -11.77
N ILE A 260 -5.73 -2.61 -10.76
CA ILE A 260 -5.63 -3.62 -9.69
C ILE A 260 -6.91 -3.67 -8.85
N SER A 261 -7.47 -2.51 -8.48
CA SER A 261 -8.72 -2.44 -7.72
C SER A 261 -9.88 -3.06 -8.48
N ASN A 262 -9.97 -2.84 -9.79
CA ASN A 262 -10.99 -3.44 -10.66
C ASN A 262 -10.84 -4.97 -10.80
N ALA A 263 -9.64 -5.51 -10.61
CA ALA A 263 -9.42 -6.95 -10.52
C ALA A 263 -9.95 -7.58 -9.21
N GLY A 264 -10.50 -6.76 -8.32
CA GLY A 264 -11.07 -7.19 -7.04
C GLY A 264 -10.04 -7.36 -5.93
N ILE A 265 -8.91 -6.67 -6.02
CA ILE A 265 -7.87 -6.58 -5.01
C ILE A 265 -8.04 -5.24 -4.29
N GLN A 266 -8.14 -5.26 -2.97
CA GLN A 266 -8.29 -4.04 -2.18
C GLN A 266 -6.94 -3.35 -1.99
N LEU A 267 -6.93 -2.04 -2.23
CA LEU A 267 -5.77 -1.19 -2.04
C LEU A 267 -6.03 -0.15 -0.96
N LEU A 268 -5.19 -0.14 0.07
CA LEU A 268 -5.11 0.90 1.08
C LEU A 268 -3.80 1.64 0.87
N LEU A 269 -3.87 2.88 0.41
CA LEU A 269 -2.71 3.68 -0.01
C LEU A 269 -2.52 4.87 0.92
N GLU A 270 -1.36 5.00 1.54
CA GLU A 270 -0.93 6.27 2.14
C GLU A 270 -0.11 7.03 1.12
N THR A 271 -0.51 8.26 0.79
CA THR A 271 0.16 9.07 -0.24
C THR A 271 0.10 10.56 0.07
N HIS A 272 1.11 11.30 -0.37
CA HIS A 272 1.15 12.76 -0.41
C HIS A 272 1.17 13.29 -1.86
N CYS A 273 0.91 12.43 -2.84
CA CYS A 273 1.13 12.72 -4.24
C CYS A 273 -0.12 13.24 -4.93
N GLU A 274 -0.14 14.51 -5.27
CA GLU A 274 -1.21 15.14 -6.06
C GLU A 274 -1.41 14.46 -7.42
N ASN A 275 -0.33 14.13 -8.13
CA ASN A 275 -0.42 13.51 -9.45
C ASN A 275 -1.15 12.16 -9.42
N LEU A 276 -0.95 11.39 -8.34
CA LEU A 276 -1.62 10.12 -8.14
C LEU A 276 -3.12 10.33 -7.84
N ILE A 277 -3.44 11.25 -6.93
CA ILE A 277 -4.82 11.56 -6.56
C ILE A 277 -5.59 12.14 -7.76
N ASN A 278 -5.01 13.12 -8.47
CA ASN A 278 -5.60 13.73 -9.66
C ASN A 278 -5.86 12.68 -10.77
N LYS A 279 -4.97 11.73 -10.93
CA LYS A 279 -5.17 10.64 -11.89
C LYS A 279 -6.35 9.76 -11.49
N ILE A 280 -6.49 9.40 -10.23
CA ILE A 280 -7.62 8.60 -9.73
C ILE A 280 -8.94 9.38 -9.92
N GLN A 281 -8.98 10.69 -9.65
CA GLN A 281 -10.14 11.54 -9.98
C GLN A 281 -10.50 11.46 -11.46
N TYR A 282 -9.49 11.53 -12.36
CA TYR A 282 -9.69 11.40 -13.80
C TYR A 282 -10.20 10.02 -14.19
N GLU A 283 -9.72 8.93 -13.57
CA GLU A 283 -10.20 7.56 -13.81
C GLU A 283 -11.67 7.39 -13.38
N VAL A 284 -12.07 8.02 -12.25
CA VAL A 284 -13.49 8.08 -11.83
C VAL A 284 -14.31 8.87 -12.85
N TYR A 285 -13.84 10.05 -13.30
CA TYR A 285 -14.51 10.84 -14.33
C TYR A 285 -14.72 10.06 -15.64
N LYS A 286 -13.74 9.24 -16.03
CA LYS A 286 -13.82 8.36 -17.21
C LYS A 286 -14.66 7.11 -17.00
N ASN A 287 -15.22 6.89 -15.81
CA ASN A 287 -15.93 5.68 -15.41
C ASN A 287 -15.09 4.39 -15.53
N HIS A 288 -13.77 4.53 -15.45
CA HIS A 288 -12.88 3.35 -15.38
C HIS A 288 -12.90 2.70 -14.00
N ILE A 289 -13.29 3.41 -12.97
CA ILE A 289 -13.63 2.91 -11.64
C ILE A 289 -14.91 3.59 -11.17
N LYS A 290 -15.77 2.87 -10.45
CA LYS A 290 -16.98 3.47 -9.88
C LYS A 290 -16.60 4.42 -8.75
N ASN A 291 -17.26 5.56 -8.67
CA ASN A 291 -17.06 6.49 -7.57
C ASN A 291 -17.38 5.90 -6.19
N THR A 292 -18.24 4.87 -6.14
CA THR A 292 -18.55 4.12 -4.89
C THR A 292 -17.43 3.20 -4.44
N ASP A 293 -16.50 2.86 -5.31
CA ASP A 293 -15.42 1.89 -5.05
C ASP A 293 -14.11 2.57 -4.66
N ALA A 294 -14.09 3.92 -4.66
CA ALA A 294 -12.96 4.72 -4.21
C ALA A 294 -13.36 5.69 -3.09
N ILE A 295 -12.45 5.97 -2.17
CA ILE A 295 -12.61 6.93 -1.08
C ILE A 295 -11.26 7.54 -0.72
N LEU A 296 -11.28 8.80 -0.28
CA LEU A 296 -10.10 9.48 0.25
C LEU A 296 -10.40 10.00 1.66
N TYR A 297 -9.42 9.87 2.53
CA TYR A 297 -9.40 10.47 3.86
C TYR A 297 -8.24 11.45 3.96
N TYR A 298 -8.53 12.66 4.39
CA TYR A 298 -7.54 13.70 4.65
C TYR A 298 -7.36 13.92 6.15
N LYS A 299 -6.11 14.07 6.60
CA LYS A 299 -5.77 14.37 7.99
C LYS A 299 -4.95 15.65 8.09
N GLY A 300 -5.61 16.72 8.57
CA GLY A 300 -5.03 18.06 8.65
C GLY A 300 -4.13 18.30 9.86
N GLY A 301 -4.36 17.59 10.98
CA GLY A 301 -3.61 17.76 12.22
C GLY A 301 -3.57 16.48 13.05
N ILE A 302 -2.71 16.45 14.07
CA ILE A 302 -2.54 15.27 14.95
C ILE A 302 -3.84 14.95 15.70
N THR A 303 -4.54 15.99 16.16
CA THR A 303 -5.77 15.87 16.96
C THR A 303 -7.03 15.90 16.11
N ASP A 304 -6.93 16.32 14.83
CA ASP A 304 -8.10 16.43 13.98
C ASP A 304 -8.60 15.04 13.58
N PRO A 305 -9.91 14.86 13.40
CA PRO A 305 -10.43 13.63 12.83
C PRO A 305 -10.02 13.50 11.35
N PHE A 306 -10.07 12.28 10.83
CA PHE A 306 -9.98 12.07 9.38
C PHE A 306 -11.20 12.67 8.69
N GLN A 307 -10.96 13.63 7.80
CA GLN A 307 -11.99 14.20 6.94
C GLN A 307 -12.23 13.25 5.77
N ARG A 308 -13.47 12.79 5.62
CA ARG A 308 -13.90 11.91 4.54
C ARG A 308 -14.18 12.73 3.28
N LEU A 309 -13.60 12.35 2.16
CA LEU A 309 -13.85 12.89 0.84
C LEU A 309 -14.32 11.76 -0.09
N ASP A 310 -15.59 11.83 -0.49
CA ASP A 310 -16.18 10.89 -1.43
C ASP A 310 -16.00 11.38 -2.85
N PHE A 311 -15.63 10.49 -3.77
CA PHE A 311 -15.59 10.80 -5.20
C PHE A 311 -17.01 10.89 -5.76
N MET A 312 -17.29 11.92 -6.53
CA MET A 312 -18.52 12.07 -7.32
C MET A 312 -18.33 11.49 -8.72
N GLY A 313 -19.42 11.17 -9.42
CA GLY A 313 -19.37 10.63 -10.78
C GLY A 313 -18.67 11.53 -11.81
N ASN A 314 -18.51 12.81 -11.53
CA ASN A 314 -17.72 13.76 -12.35
C ASN A 314 -16.23 13.80 -11.98
N GLY A 315 -15.75 12.90 -11.13
CA GLY A 315 -14.37 12.83 -10.66
C GLY A 315 -13.98 13.84 -9.58
N LYS A 316 -14.85 14.80 -9.24
CA LYS A 316 -14.59 15.75 -8.15
C LYS A 316 -14.91 15.12 -6.80
N PHE A 317 -14.41 15.71 -5.73
CA PHE A 317 -14.82 15.37 -4.37
C PHE A 317 -16.16 16.03 -4.03
N ASN A 318 -16.90 15.44 -3.08
CA ASN A 318 -18.18 15.95 -2.56
C ASN A 318 -18.04 17.22 -1.74
N ILE A 319 -16.83 17.54 -1.27
CA ILE A 319 -16.47 18.76 -0.54
C ILE A 319 -15.20 19.34 -1.16
N GLU A 320 -14.92 20.61 -0.88
CA GLU A 320 -13.64 21.22 -1.26
C GLU A 320 -12.47 20.51 -0.58
N PHE A 321 -11.40 20.34 -1.32
CA PHE A 321 -10.18 19.76 -0.76
C PHE A 321 -9.54 20.79 0.18
N PRO A 322 -9.00 20.36 1.33
CA PRO A 322 -8.37 21.29 2.27
C PRO A 322 -7.25 22.11 1.64
N GLU A 323 -7.21 23.40 1.98
CA GLU A 323 -6.18 24.34 1.52
C GLU A 323 -4.76 23.85 1.81
N GLY A 324 -3.80 24.26 1.00
CA GLY A 324 -2.38 23.96 1.16
C GLY A 324 -1.97 22.58 0.66
N PHE A 325 -2.81 21.87 -0.08
CA PHE A 325 -2.46 20.60 -0.71
C PHE A 325 -2.34 20.73 -2.23
N PHE A 326 -3.42 21.08 -2.95
CA PHE A 326 -3.40 21.25 -4.41
C PHE A 326 -3.04 22.69 -4.84
N ASP A 327 -3.10 23.63 -3.94
CA ASP A 327 -2.96 25.07 -4.13
C ASP A 327 -1.72 25.67 -3.44
N ALA A 328 -0.87 24.81 -2.87
CA ALA A 328 0.27 25.25 -2.04
C ALA A 328 1.21 26.27 -2.70
N THR A 329 1.27 26.30 -4.03
CA THR A 329 2.09 27.26 -4.81
C THR A 329 1.28 28.07 -5.81
N LEU A 330 -0.06 27.95 -5.80
CA LEU A 330 -0.92 28.58 -6.79
C LEU A 330 -0.87 30.11 -6.69
N ASP A 331 -0.97 30.64 -5.47
CA ASP A 331 -0.90 32.07 -5.21
C ASP A 331 0.45 32.67 -5.63
N GLU A 332 1.55 31.96 -5.34
CA GLU A 332 2.89 32.35 -5.77
C GLU A 332 3.03 32.34 -7.30
N MET A 333 2.43 31.36 -7.98
CA MET A 333 2.41 31.31 -9.45
C MET A 333 1.59 32.46 -10.04
N LEU A 334 0.45 32.81 -9.44
CA LEU A 334 -0.40 33.91 -9.88
C LEU A 334 0.26 35.30 -9.66
N GLU A 335 1.16 35.43 -8.70
CA GLU A 335 1.94 36.65 -8.47
C GLU A 335 3.07 36.86 -9.50
N MET A 336 3.49 35.80 -10.19
CA MET A 336 4.55 35.85 -11.22
C MET A 336 4.05 36.24 -12.60
N ASP A 337 2.74 36.23 -12.84
CA ASP A 337 2.07 36.67 -14.05
C ASP A 337 1.69 38.17 -13.95
#